data_a934fc083189446baaa679a38f78f813
#
_entry.id   a934fc083189446baaa679a38f78f813
#
_cell.length_a   1.000
_cell.length_b   1.000
_cell.length_c   1.000
_cell.angle_alpha   90.00
_cell.angle_beta   90.00
_cell.angle_gamma   90.00
#
_symmetry.space_group_name_H-M   'P 1'
#
loop_
_entity.id
_entity.type
_entity.pdbx_description
1 polymer ?
#
loop_
_entity_poly.entity_id
_entity_poly.type
_entity_poly.pdbx_seq_one_letter_code
_entity_poly.pdbx_strand_id
1 'polypeptide(L)'
;MPSALILYHAECVDGFTAAWAAWRAMGAKAQYLPVHHGAPAPSVTGRDVVMLDFAYPRDTSLALAAQARSLLVLDHHKTALDELGDLPFARLDMHQSGAGLAWRHYHPHTDVPRLVQTVEDGDLWRHRFSDTRAVYLRLTYEPRTFANWDRIAQNTSTLAGFQAFAAEGRVLQEERDFQVERLLLRSFEVVLDGERGLAVEAPAAFRSEVGHRLAERSGSYGLVWYPRGRGYRVSLRSVGGYDVERLARHFGGGGHRNAAGFTLPDRRMVRVLLGR
;
A
#
# COMPACT_ATOMS: atom_id res chain seq x y z
N MET A 1 -16.05 -26.07 5.87
CA MET A 1 -15.30 -24.81 5.82
C MET A 1 -16.10 -23.81 5.00
N PRO A 2 -16.00 -22.49 5.25
CA PRO A 2 -16.67 -21.48 4.42
C PRO A 2 -16.30 -21.67 2.94
N SER A 3 -17.29 -21.56 2.05
CA SER A 3 -17.05 -21.70 0.60
C SER A 3 -16.31 -20.50 0.01
N ALA A 4 -16.41 -19.34 0.63
CA ALA A 4 -15.74 -18.11 0.21
C ALA A 4 -14.39 -17.94 0.90
N LEU A 5 -13.39 -17.46 0.13
CA LEU A 5 -12.05 -17.13 0.59
C LEU A 5 -11.69 -15.72 0.16
N ILE A 6 -11.49 -14.85 1.13
CA ILE A 6 -11.04 -13.48 0.92
C ILE A 6 -9.54 -13.42 1.21
N LEU A 7 -8.76 -13.19 0.17
CA LEU A 7 -7.32 -12.92 0.24
C LEU A 7 -7.13 -11.41 0.24
N TYR A 8 -6.35 -10.87 1.17
CA TYR A 8 -6.13 -9.43 1.23
C TYR A 8 -4.67 -9.08 1.50
N HIS A 9 -4.23 -7.93 1.04
CA HIS A 9 -2.86 -7.46 1.24
C HIS A 9 -2.53 -7.34 2.71
N ALA A 10 -1.55 -8.11 3.16
CA ALA A 10 -1.12 -8.18 4.55
C ALA A 10 -0.37 -6.90 4.98
N GLU A 11 -0.42 -6.60 6.28
CA GLU A 11 0.31 -5.48 6.91
C GLU A 11 0.03 -4.10 6.29
N CYS A 12 -1.02 -3.97 5.50
CA CYS A 12 -1.50 -2.74 4.88
C CYS A 12 -2.79 -2.25 5.56
N VAL A 13 -2.92 -0.94 5.75
CA VAL A 13 -4.16 -0.33 6.27
C VAL A 13 -5.26 -0.46 5.23
N ASP A 14 -4.94 -0.21 3.96
CA ASP A 14 -5.89 -0.31 2.86
C ASP A 14 -6.38 -1.75 2.67
N GLY A 15 -5.46 -2.73 2.56
CA GLY A 15 -5.80 -4.14 2.41
C GLY A 15 -6.64 -4.68 3.58
N PHE A 16 -6.31 -4.29 4.82
CA PHE A 16 -7.14 -4.71 5.97
C PHE A 16 -8.51 -4.02 5.99
N THR A 17 -8.60 -2.76 5.59
CA THR A 17 -9.88 -2.05 5.47
C THR A 17 -10.73 -2.65 4.34
N ALA A 18 -10.13 -3.09 3.24
CA ALA A 18 -10.81 -3.84 2.19
C ALA A 18 -11.37 -5.18 2.71
N ALA A 19 -10.56 -5.92 3.49
CA ALA A 19 -11.02 -7.16 4.13
C ALA A 19 -12.16 -6.91 5.14
N TRP A 20 -12.10 -5.80 5.89
CA TRP A 20 -13.17 -5.40 6.79
C TRP A 20 -14.46 -5.07 6.02
N ALA A 21 -14.40 -4.39 4.90
CA ALA A 21 -15.55 -4.14 4.04
C ALA A 21 -16.22 -5.45 3.59
N ALA A 22 -15.43 -6.44 3.17
CA ALA A 22 -15.93 -7.77 2.84
C ALA A 22 -16.52 -8.49 4.08
N TRP A 23 -15.87 -8.37 5.25
CA TRP A 23 -16.34 -8.97 6.49
C TRP A 23 -17.69 -8.38 6.95
N ARG A 24 -17.91 -7.10 6.78
CA ARG A 24 -19.19 -6.44 7.06
C ARG A 24 -20.37 -7.05 6.28
N ALA A 25 -20.12 -7.50 5.07
CA ALA A 25 -21.12 -8.13 4.21
C ALA A 25 -21.26 -9.65 4.46
N MET A 26 -20.15 -10.34 4.69
CA MET A 26 -20.10 -11.80 4.66
C MET A 26 -19.97 -12.46 6.04
N GLY A 27 -19.39 -11.75 7.02
CA GLY A 27 -19.19 -12.27 8.37
C GLY A 27 -18.46 -13.63 8.37
N ALA A 28 -18.98 -14.58 9.12
CA ALA A 28 -18.45 -15.94 9.21
C ALA A 28 -18.68 -16.82 7.96
N LYS A 29 -19.38 -16.31 6.93
CA LYS A 29 -19.59 -17.05 5.66
C LYS A 29 -18.33 -17.10 4.80
N ALA A 30 -17.32 -16.29 5.10
CA ALA A 30 -16.04 -16.27 4.41
C ALA A 30 -14.87 -16.54 5.36
N GLN A 31 -13.80 -17.10 4.84
CA GLN A 31 -12.49 -17.13 5.47
C GLN A 31 -11.67 -15.95 4.97
N TYR A 32 -10.92 -15.28 5.85
CA TYR A 32 -10.09 -14.12 5.54
C TYR A 32 -8.64 -14.48 5.77
N LEU A 33 -7.81 -14.35 4.75
CA LEU A 33 -6.40 -14.73 4.80
C LEU A 33 -5.52 -13.55 4.34
N PRO A 34 -4.65 -13.02 5.23
CA PRO A 34 -3.66 -12.02 4.84
C PRO A 34 -2.59 -12.66 3.94
N VAL A 35 -2.23 -11.97 2.88
CA VAL A 35 -1.21 -12.42 1.92
C VAL A 35 -0.11 -11.36 1.82
N HIS A 36 1.12 -11.78 2.10
CA HIS A 36 2.30 -10.94 1.91
C HIS A 36 2.73 -10.94 0.44
N HIS A 37 3.25 -9.84 -0.03
CA HIS A 37 3.79 -9.74 -1.38
C HIS A 37 4.89 -10.80 -1.61
N GLY A 38 4.74 -11.60 -2.67
CA GLY A 38 5.64 -12.70 -2.99
C GLY A 38 5.39 -14.01 -2.22
N ALA A 39 4.36 -14.06 -1.36
CA ALA A 39 3.96 -15.31 -0.71
C ALA A 39 3.34 -16.30 -1.74
N PRO A 40 3.53 -17.61 -1.54
CA PRO A 40 2.90 -18.60 -2.40
C PRO A 40 1.37 -18.54 -2.30
N ALA A 41 0.69 -18.83 -3.40
CA ALA A 41 -0.75 -18.85 -3.43
C ALA A 41 -1.31 -20.03 -2.59
N PRO A 42 -2.38 -19.81 -1.80
CA PRO A 42 -3.03 -20.86 -1.05
C PRO A 42 -3.85 -21.79 -1.97
N SER A 43 -4.26 -22.94 -1.47
CA SER A 43 -5.21 -23.81 -2.18
C SER A 43 -6.59 -23.14 -2.26
N VAL A 44 -7.14 -23.07 -3.47
CA VAL A 44 -8.42 -22.40 -3.77
C VAL A 44 -9.45 -23.35 -4.42
N THR A 45 -9.13 -24.63 -4.55
CA THR A 45 -9.94 -25.60 -5.28
C THR A 45 -11.40 -25.62 -4.83
N GLY A 46 -12.31 -25.34 -5.78
CA GLY A 46 -13.76 -25.35 -5.57
C GLY A 46 -14.31 -24.20 -4.68
N ARG A 47 -13.51 -23.18 -4.38
CA ARG A 47 -13.90 -22.03 -3.54
C ARG A 47 -14.24 -20.81 -4.39
N ASP A 48 -15.07 -19.93 -3.83
CA ASP A 48 -15.24 -18.57 -4.34
C ASP A 48 -14.14 -17.71 -3.76
N VAL A 49 -13.28 -17.18 -4.61
CA VAL A 49 -12.07 -16.45 -4.19
C VAL A 49 -12.19 -14.98 -4.56
N VAL A 50 -11.89 -14.11 -3.61
CA VAL A 50 -11.74 -12.68 -3.88
C VAL A 50 -10.38 -12.22 -3.37
N MET A 51 -9.60 -11.57 -4.25
CA MET A 51 -8.35 -10.89 -3.89
C MET A 51 -8.63 -9.40 -3.73
N LEU A 52 -8.16 -8.81 -2.64
CA LEU A 52 -8.40 -7.42 -2.27
C LEU A 52 -7.08 -6.69 -2.06
N ASP A 53 -6.89 -5.57 -2.76
CA ASP A 53 -5.72 -4.70 -2.63
C ASP A 53 -4.39 -5.37 -3.02
N PHE A 54 -4.43 -6.44 -3.79
CA PHE A 54 -3.28 -7.07 -4.43
C PHE A 54 -3.71 -8.04 -5.51
N ALA A 55 -2.78 -8.39 -6.39
CA ALA A 55 -2.92 -9.48 -7.33
C ALA A 55 -1.68 -10.37 -7.34
N TYR A 56 -1.86 -11.65 -7.63
CA TYR A 56 -0.75 -12.51 -8.03
C TYR A 56 -0.35 -12.22 -9.48
N PRO A 57 0.90 -12.56 -9.89
CA PRO A 57 1.29 -12.50 -11.30
C PRO A 57 0.32 -13.26 -12.21
N ARG A 58 0.24 -12.87 -13.48
CA ARG A 58 -0.72 -13.37 -14.47
C ARG A 58 -0.85 -14.89 -14.47
N ASP A 59 0.27 -15.63 -14.59
CA ASP A 59 0.24 -17.10 -14.66
C ASP A 59 -0.34 -17.72 -13.39
N THR A 60 0.02 -17.17 -12.23
CA THR A 60 -0.54 -17.62 -10.93
C THR A 60 -2.02 -17.33 -10.85
N SER A 61 -2.45 -16.13 -11.25
CA SER A 61 -3.86 -15.72 -11.24
C SER A 61 -4.71 -16.59 -12.19
N LEU A 62 -4.21 -16.93 -13.35
CA LEU A 62 -4.87 -17.85 -14.28
C LEU A 62 -4.96 -19.28 -13.70
N ALA A 63 -3.90 -19.76 -13.07
CA ALA A 63 -3.91 -21.06 -12.39
C ALA A 63 -4.92 -21.11 -11.23
N LEU A 64 -5.04 -20.02 -10.47
CA LEU A 64 -6.04 -19.88 -9.41
C LEU A 64 -7.46 -19.83 -9.99
N ALA A 65 -7.68 -19.10 -11.07
CA ALA A 65 -8.98 -19.02 -11.74
C ALA A 65 -9.44 -20.39 -12.27
N ALA A 66 -8.51 -21.22 -12.77
CA ALA A 66 -8.81 -22.57 -13.24
C ALA A 66 -9.18 -23.55 -12.11
N GLN A 67 -8.72 -23.31 -10.87
CA GLN A 67 -8.96 -24.19 -9.72
C GLN A 67 -10.14 -23.71 -8.84
N ALA A 68 -10.36 -22.41 -8.78
CA ALA A 68 -11.44 -21.82 -8.01
C ALA A 68 -12.81 -22.07 -8.67
N ARG A 69 -13.88 -22.09 -7.89
CA ARG A 69 -15.25 -22.04 -8.42
C ARG A 69 -15.53 -20.69 -9.09
N SER A 70 -15.07 -19.62 -8.48
CA SER A 70 -15.05 -18.28 -9.04
C SER A 70 -13.84 -17.50 -8.51
N LEU A 71 -13.32 -16.58 -9.32
CA LEU A 71 -12.26 -15.67 -8.93
C LEU A 71 -12.69 -14.24 -9.23
N LEU A 72 -12.41 -13.32 -8.30
CA LEU A 72 -12.53 -11.87 -8.48
C LEU A 72 -11.27 -11.20 -7.92
N VAL A 73 -10.70 -10.26 -8.66
CA VAL A 73 -9.61 -9.40 -8.20
C VAL A 73 -10.12 -7.96 -8.15
N LEU A 74 -10.01 -7.32 -6.97
CA LEU A 74 -10.28 -5.90 -6.76
C LEU A 74 -8.96 -5.23 -6.36
N ASP A 75 -8.34 -4.52 -7.29
CA ASP A 75 -7.01 -3.94 -7.08
C ASP A 75 -6.86 -2.61 -7.80
N HIS A 76 -5.88 -1.81 -7.39
CA HIS A 76 -5.61 -0.49 -7.96
C HIS A 76 -4.14 -0.31 -8.37
N HIS A 77 -3.31 -1.33 -8.19
CA HIS A 77 -1.91 -1.26 -8.55
C HIS A 77 -1.69 -1.31 -10.07
N LYS A 78 -0.82 -0.44 -10.57
CA LYS A 78 -0.49 -0.38 -12.00
C LYS A 78 0.01 -1.73 -12.53
N THR A 79 0.82 -2.45 -11.75
CA THR A 79 1.31 -3.78 -12.12
C THR A 79 0.19 -4.79 -12.32
N ALA A 80 -0.86 -4.73 -11.47
CA ALA A 80 -2.03 -5.57 -11.64
C ALA A 80 -2.81 -5.19 -12.92
N LEU A 81 -2.92 -3.89 -13.23
CA LEU A 81 -3.55 -3.42 -14.46
C LEU A 81 -2.78 -3.89 -15.71
N ASP A 82 -1.46 -3.79 -15.68
CA ASP A 82 -0.61 -4.21 -16.80
C ASP A 82 -0.69 -5.74 -17.04
N GLU A 83 -0.82 -6.53 -15.98
CA GLU A 83 -0.81 -8.00 -16.05
C GLU A 83 -2.21 -8.64 -16.21
N LEU A 84 -3.25 -8.04 -15.64
CA LEU A 84 -4.58 -8.67 -15.53
C LEU A 84 -5.70 -7.83 -16.16
N GLY A 85 -5.41 -6.64 -16.70
CA GLY A 85 -6.44 -5.71 -17.14
C GLY A 85 -7.35 -6.21 -18.27
N ASP A 86 -6.93 -7.22 -19.02
CA ASP A 86 -7.70 -7.91 -20.06
C ASP A 86 -8.51 -9.11 -19.55
N LEU A 87 -8.36 -9.50 -18.26
CA LEU A 87 -8.99 -10.69 -17.73
C LEU A 87 -10.38 -10.40 -17.13
N PRO A 88 -11.39 -11.23 -17.42
CA PRO A 88 -12.78 -10.95 -17.05
C PRO A 88 -13.05 -10.99 -15.54
N PHE A 89 -12.16 -11.59 -14.76
CA PHE A 89 -12.26 -11.66 -13.30
C PHE A 89 -11.53 -10.51 -12.58
N ALA A 90 -10.88 -9.59 -13.30
CA ALA A 90 -10.17 -8.46 -12.72
C ALA A 90 -11.01 -7.17 -12.87
N ARG A 91 -11.22 -6.48 -11.75
CA ARG A 91 -11.81 -5.15 -11.67
C ARG A 91 -10.78 -4.20 -11.07
N LEU A 92 -10.12 -3.45 -11.93
CA LEU A 92 -8.95 -2.65 -11.60
C LEU A 92 -9.25 -1.17 -11.83
N ASP A 93 -9.01 -0.35 -10.81
CA ASP A 93 -9.21 1.09 -10.91
C ASP A 93 -8.16 1.85 -10.09
N MET A 94 -7.21 2.49 -10.74
CA MET A 94 -6.14 3.27 -10.12
C MET A 94 -6.62 4.56 -9.45
N HIS A 95 -7.89 4.93 -9.63
CA HIS A 95 -8.51 6.09 -8.98
C HIS A 95 -9.25 5.74 -7.68
N GLN A 96 -9.24 4.49 -7.27
CA GLN A 96 -9.82 4.02 -6.03
C GLN A 96 -8.76 3.20 -5.27
N SER A 97 -8.82 3.18 -3.94
CA SER A 97 -8.00 2.26 -3.14
C SER A 97 -8.65 0.88 -3.07
N GLY A 98 -7.91 -0.13 -2.61
CA GLY A 98 -8.45 -1.46 -2.36
C GLY A 98 -9.65 -1.45 -1.41
N ALA A 99 -9.62 -0.62 -0.36
CA ALA A 99 -10.74 -0.42 0.56
C ALA A 99 -11.95 0.22 -0.13
N GLY A 100 -11.71 1.23 -0.96
CA GLY A 100 -12.75 1.90 -1.73
C GLY A 100 -13.44 0.94 -2.71
N LEU A 101 -12.67 0.17 -3.47
CA LEU A 101 -13.16 -0.85 -4.39
C LEU A 101 -13.97 -1.93 -3.66
N ALA A 102 -13.43 -2.46 -2.55
CA ALA A 102 -14.11 -3.47 -1.76
C ALA A 102 -15.43 -2.96 -1.18
N TRP A 103 -15.44 -1.73 -0.61
CA TRP A 103 -16.68 -1.16 -0.06
C TRP A 103 -17.75 -1.04 -1.13
N ARG A 104 -17.45 -0.44 -2.27
CA ARG A 104 -18.41 -0.25 -3.37
C ARG A 104 -18.90 -1.58 -3.98
N HIS A 105 -18.05 -2.60 -3.96
CA HIS A 105 -18.44 -3.95 -4.40
C HIS A 105 -19.41 -4.63 -3.43
N TYR A 106 -19.10 -4.63 -2.13
CA TYR A 106 -19.89 -5.35 -1.13
C TYR A 106 -21.09 -4.56 -0.60
N HIS A 107 -21.06 -3.23 -0.72
CA HIS A 107 -22.07 -2.31 -0.19
C HIS A 107 -22.53 -1.28 -1.24
N PRO A 108 -23.01 -1.72 -2.43
CA PRO A 108 -23.27 -0.81 -3.58
C PRO A 108 -24.37 0.21 -3.33
N HIS A 109 -25.21 0.01 -2.30
CA HIS A 109 -26.33 0.88 -1.97
C HIS A 109 -26.15 1.66 -0.67
N THR A 110 -24.92 1.71 -0.13
CA THR A 110 -24.61 2.43 1.09
C THR A 110 -23.51 3.46 0.84
N ASP A 111 -23.59 4.57 1.56
CA ASP A 111 -22.53 5.57 1.51
C ASP A 111 -21.21 4.99 1.96
N VAL A 112 -20.13 5.50 1.37
CA VAL A 112 -18.78 5.12 1.76
C VAL A 112 -18.48 5.70 3.15
N PRO A 113 -18.17 4.88 4.16
CA PRO A 113 -17.86 5.37 5.51
C PRO A 113 -16.67 6.32 5.51
N ARG A 114 -16.67 7.28 6.43
CA ARG A 114 -15.56 8.24 6.58
C ARG A 114 -14.22 7.53 6.77
N LEU A 115 -14.18 6.43 7.51
CA LEU A 115 -13.00 5.59 7.66
C LEU A 115 -12.44 5.16 6.30
N VAL A 116 -13.27 4.59 5.42
CA VAL A 116 -12.88 4.14 4.08
C VAL A 116 -12.43 5.32 3.20
N GLN A 117 -13.18 6.44 3.25
CA GLN A 117 -12.80 7.66 2.50
C GLN A 117 -11.43 8.18 2.93
N THR A 118 -11.13 8.17 4.24
CA THR A 118 -9.84 8.64 4.77
C THR A 118 -8.71 7.68 4.41
N VAL A 119 -8.97 6.36 4.46
CA VAL A 119 -8.00 5.34 4.02
C VAL A 119 -7.69 5.52 2.53
N GLU A 120 -8.72 5.66 1.68
CA GLU A 120 -8.56 5.90 0.24
C GLU A 120 -7.78 7.19 -0.05
N ASP A 121 -8.07 8.27 0.66
CA ASP A 121 -7.38 9.55 0.50
C ASP A 121 -5.90 9.48 0.89
N GLY A 122 -5.58 8.71 1.94
CA GLY A 122 -4.21 8.50 2.41
C GLY A 122 -3.42 7.53 1.52
N ASP A 123 -4.02 6.43 1.12
CA ASP A 123 -3.37 5.41 0.30
C ASP A 123 -3.02 5.93 -1.09
N LEU A 124 -3.94 6.65 -1.71
CA LEU A 124 -3.74 7.32 -3.01
C LEU A 124 -2.93 8.62 -2.91
N TRP A 125 -2.37 8.91 -1.72
CA TRP A 125 -1.53 10.09 -1.47
C TRP A 125 -2.18 11.43 -1.87
N ARG A 126 -3.51 11.53 -1.76
CA ARG A 126 -4.27 12.71 -2.16
C ARG A 126 -4.27 13.80 -1.09
N HIS A 127 -4.37 13.40 0.17
CA HIS A 127 -4.39 14.28 1.34
C HIS A 127 -5.37 15.46 1.22
N ARG A 128 -6.55 15.22 0.67
CA ARG A 128 -7.59 16.24 0.47
C ARG A 128 -8.26 16.68 1.76
N PHE A 129 -8.30 15.77 2.75
CA PHE A 129 -8.80 16.09 4.08
C PHE A 129 -7.63 16.43 4.99
N SER A 130 -7.76 17.51 5.80
CA SER A 130 -6.68 18.01 6.66
C SER A 130 -6.11 16.97 7.62
N ASP A 131 -6.93 16.06 8.10
CA ASP A 131 -6.56 15.05 9.08
C ASP A 131 -6.21 13.68 8.49
N THR A 132 -6.20 13.53 7.17
CA THR A 132 -5.93 12.22 6.51
C THR A 132 -4.63 11.60 7.01
N ARG A 133 -3.51 12.35 7.01
CA ARG A 133 -2.21 11.82 7.47
C ARG A 133 -2.26 11.36 8.92
N ALA A 134 -2.86 12.17 9.80
CA ALA A 134 -2.97 11.87 11.21
C ALA A 134 -3.79 10.59 11.46
N VAL A 135 -4.97 10.51 10.84
CA VAL A 135 -5.86 9.34 10.97
C VAL A 135 -5.22 8.10 10.35
N TYR A 136 -4.65 8.19 9.15
CA TYR A 136 -3.99 7.07 8.50
C TYR A 136 -2.82 6.54 9.35
N LEU A 137 -1.99 7.44 9.88
CA LEU A 137 -0.90 7.09 10.77
C LEU A 137 -1.41 6.41 12.05
N ARG A 138 -2.46 6.95 12.67
CA ARG A 138 -3.07 6.35 13.86
C ARG A 138 -3.55 4.92 13.58
N LEU A 139 -4.16 4.67 12.41
CA LEU A 139 -4.61 3.35 11.99
C LEU A 139 -3.45 2.34 11.85
N THR A 140 -2.23 2.77 11.54
CA THR A 140 -1.07 1.85 11.46
C THR A 140 -0.71 1.22 12.79
N TYR A 141 -1.08 1.85 13.91
CA TYR A 141 -0.84 1.37 15.27
C TYR A 141 -2.03 0.58 15.86
N GLU A 142 -3.17 0.56 15.16
CA GLU A 142 -4.34 -0.16 15.65
C GLU A 142 -4.23 -1.68 15.43
N PRO A 143 -4.68 -2.49 16.41
CA PRO A 143 -4.82 -3.93 16.21
C PRO A 143 -5.73 -4.23 15.02
N ARG A 144 -5.22 -4.97 14.03
CA ARG A 144 -5.97 -5.37 12.84
C ARG A 144 -6.91 -6.52 13.15
N THR A 145 -8.00 -6.22 13.87
CA THR A 145 -9.14 -7.12 14.09
C THR A 145 -10.40 -6.47 13.54
N PHE A 146 -11.30 -7.27 13.00
CA PHE A 146 -12.54 -6.74 12.42
C PHE A 146 -13.42 -6.02 13.47
N ALA A 147 -13.46 -6.54 14.69
CA ALA A 147 -14.16 -5.88 15.79
C ALA A 147 -13.57 -4.50 16.12
N ASN A 148 -12.24 -4.36 16.10
CA ASN A 148 -11.60 -3.05 16.32
C ASN A 148 -11.88 -2.08 15.17
N TRP A 149 -11.81 -2.54 13.92
CA TRP A 149 -12.14 -1.71 12.75
C TRP A 149 -13.60 -1.27 12.75
N ASP A 150 -14.50 -2.15 13.17
CA ASP A 150 -15.92 -1.82 13.31
C ASP A 150 -16.15 -0.75 14.38
N ARG A 151 -15.49 -0.88 15.53
CA ARG A 151 -15.50 0.13 16.60
C ARG A 151 -14.94 1.47 16.12
N ILE A 152 -13.82 1.46 15.40
CA ILE A 152 -13.21 2.68 14.82
C ILE A 152 -14.18 3.32 13.82
N ALA A 153 -14.75 2.54 12.90
CA ALA A 153 -15.70 3.04 11.92
C ALA A 153 -16.94 3.68 12.58
N GLN A 154 -17.48 3.06 13.63
CA GLN A 154 -18.58 3.63 14.40
C GLN A 154 -18.18 4.94 15.08
N ASN A 155 -17.05 4.98 15.79
CA ASN A 155 -16.56 6.18 16.46
C ASN A 155 -16.30 7.33 15.47
N THR A 156 -15.68 7.04 14.34
CA THR A 156 -15.32 8.04 13.32
C THR A 156 -16.49 8.42 12.40
N SER A 157 -17.67 7.82 12.57
CA SER A 157 -18.88 8.18 11.81
C SER A 157 -19.41 9.57 12.20
N THR A 158 -19.21 9.98 13.45
CA THR A 158 -19.55 11.32 13.92
C THR A 158 -18.37 12.29 13.75
N LEU A 159 -18.65 13.59 13.59
CA LEU A 159 -17.61 14.60 13.49
C LEU A 159 -16.75 14.64 14.77
N ALA A 160 -17.37 14.62 15.93
CA ALA A 160 -16.67 14.66 17.22
C ALA A 160 -15.76 13.43 17.41
N GLY A 161 -16.24 12.24 17.13
CA GLY A 161 -15.45 11.03 17.24
C GLY A 161 -14.30 10.99 16.23
N PHE A 162 -14.51 11.46 14.99
CA PHE A 162 -13.46 11.60 14.00
C PHE A 162 -12.37 12.59 14.46
N GLN A 163 -12.78 13.75 14.99
CA GLN A 163 -11.84 14.76 15.49
C GLN A 163 -11.03 14.24 16.69
N ALA A 164 -11.65 13.49 17.61
CA ALA A 164 -10.96 12.88 18.73
C ALA A 164 -9.91 11.85 18.25
N PHE A 165 -10.28 10.97 17.32
CA PHE A 165 -9.36 9.99 16.71
C PHE A 165 -8.22 10.68 15.95
N ALA A 166 -8.51 11.75 15.21
CA ALA A 166 -7.52 12.54 14.50
C ALA A 166 -6.58 13.28 15.46
N ALA A 167 -7.07 13.77 16.61
CA ALA A 167 -6.24 14.44 17.61
C ALA A 167 -5.14 13.52 18.15
N GLU A 168 -5.47 12.25 18.46
CA GLU A 168 -4.48 11.26 18.85
C GLU A 168 -3.46 10.99 17.71
N GLY A 169 -3.94 10.94 16.47
CA GLY A 169 -3.10 10.78 15.29
C GLY A 169 -2.16 11.96 15.04
N ARG A 170 -2.58 13.19 15.33
CA ARG A 170 -1.72 14.40 15.21
C ARG A 170 -0.52 14.35 16.16
N VAL A 171 -0.69 13.85 17.39
CA VAL A 171 0.43 13.67 18.32
C VAL A 171 1.46 12.70 17.73
N LEU A 172 1.00 11.57 17.17
CA LEU A 172 1.88 10.60 16.50
C LEU A 172 2.55 11.21 15.25
N GLN A 173 1.83 12.06 14.53
CA GLN A 173 2.35 12.72 13.34
C GLN A 173 3.44 13.74 13.68
N GLU A 174 3.28 14.53 14.71
CA GLU A 174 4.30 15.50 15.18
C GLU A 174 5.61 14.79 15.54
N GLU A 175 5.54 13.71 16.31
CA GLU A 175 6.74 12.90 16.62
C GLU A 175 7.35 12.30 15.36
N ARG A 176 6.51 11.79 14.45
CA ARG A 176 6.98 11.22 13.20
C ARG A 176 7.63 12.26 12.29
N ASP A 177 7.04 13.45 12.17
CA ASP A 177 7.60 14.56 11.38
C ASP A 177 8.96 15.00 11.95
N PHE A 178 9.13 15.04 13.27
CA PHE A 178 10.42 15.30 13.92
C PHE A 178 11.47 14.24 13.54
N GLN A 179 11.11 12.95 13.56
CA GLN A 179 12.02 11.88 13.15
C GLN A 179 12.38 11.98 11.66
N VAL A 180 11.42 12.31 10.80
CA VAL A 180 11.64 12.51 9.36
C VAL A 180 12.66 13.63 9.14
N GLU A 181 12.49 14.80 9.77
CA GLU A 181 13.45 15.90 9.63
C GLU A 181 14.86 15.51 10.07
N ARG A 182 15.01 14.77 11.15
CA ARG A 182 16.33 14.24 11.59
C ARG A 182 16.97 13.29 10.55
N LEU A 183 16.17 12.47 9.89
CA LEU A 183 16.65 11.60 8.81
C LEU A 183 17.10 12.41 7.60
N LEU A 184 16.34 13.44 7.23
CA LEU A 184 16.64 14.31 6.09
C LEU A 184 17.96 15.10 6.24
N LEU A 185 18.38 15.41 7.47
CA LEU A 185 19.70 16.04 7.73
C LEU A 185 20.89 15.17 7.32
N ARG A 186 20.68 13.87 7.15
CA ARG A 186 21.72 12.88 6.77
C ARG A 186 21.71 12.57 5.27
N SER A 187 20.83 13.21 4.52
CA SER A 187 20.73 13.00 3.07
C SER A 187 21.90 13.60 2.31
N PHE A 188 22.16 13.06 1.15
CA PHE A 188 23.20 13.53 0.23
C PHE A 188 22.75 13.37 -1.22
N GLU A 189 23.41 14.09 -2.10
CA GLU A 189 23.12 14.02 -3.53
C GLU A 189 23.58 12.67 -4.12
N VAL A 190 22.81 12.17 -5.07
CA VAL A 190 23.09 10.98 -5.86
C VAL A 190 22.63 11.20 -7.29
N VAL A 191 23.37 10.63 -8.24
CA VAL A 191 23.01 10.68 -9.66
C VAL A 191 22.69 9.26 -10.13
N LEU A 192 21.47 9.04 -10.59
CA LEU A 192 21.03 7.79 -11.20
C LEU A 192 20.39 8.08 -12.54
N ASP A 193 20.78 7.33 -13.57
CA ASP A 193 20.29 7.50 -14.95
C ASP A 193 20.46 8.94 -15.48
N GLY A 194 21.55 9.62 -15.07
CA GLY A 194 21.86 10.99 -15.46
C GLY A 194 21.13 12.10 -14.70
N GLU A 195 20.16 11.73 -13.85
CA GLU A 195 19.38 12.68 -13.07
C GLU A 195 19.90 12.80 -11.63
N ARG A 196 19.84 14.01 -11.09
CA ARG A 196 20.20 14.28 -9.69
C ARG A 196 19.01 14.06 -8.78
N GLY A 197 19.26 13.40 -7.67
CA GLY A 197 18.30 13.20 -6.60
C GLY A 197 18.97 13.25 -5.23
N LEU A 198 18.21 13.00 -4.19
CA LEU A 198 18.68 12.89 -2.81
C LEU A 198 18.48 11.48 -2.28
N ALA A 199 19.46 11.02 -1.50
CA ALA A 199 19.47 9.68 -0.95
C ALA A 199 19.75 9.67 0.57
N VAL A 200 19.15 8.71 1.30
CA VAL A 200 19.42 8.50 2.73
C VAL A 200 19.15 7.06 3.14
N GLU A 201 19.92 6.56 4.10
CA GLU A 201 19.57 5.33 4.83
C GLU A 201 18.54 5.65 5.92
N ALA A 202 17.37 5.03 5.86
CA ALA A 202 16.31 5.24 6.85
C ALA A 202 15.51 3.95 7.09
N PRO A 203 14.93 3.76 8.29
CA PRO A 203 14.09 2.60 8.58
C PRO A 203 12.92 2.47 7.60
N ALA A 204 12.54 1.22 7.29
CA ALA A 204 11.44 0.90 6.35
C ALA A 204 10.14 1.67 6.64
N ALA A 205 9.84 1.91 7.92
CA ALA A 205 8.64 2.64 8.33
C ALA A 205 8.59 4.09 7.83
N PHE A 206 9.74 4.71 7.54
CA PHE A 206 9.83 6.10 7.07
C PHE A 206 10.02 6.23 5.55
N ARG A 207 10.15 5.11 4.81
CA ARG A 207 10.56 5.10 3.40
C ARG A 207 9.72 6.00 2.50
N SER A 208 8.40 6.05 2.74
CA SER A 208 7.48 6.82 1.89
C SER A 208 7.60 8.32 2.14
N GLU A 209 7.55 8.72 3.39
CA GLU A 209 7.60 10.14 3.77
C GLU A 209 8.98 10.75 3.53
N VAL A 210 10.04 10.08 3.99
CA VAL A 210 11.41 10.53 3.74
C VAL A 210 11.70 10.59 2.24
N GLY A 211 11.33 9.55 1.48
CA GLY A 211 11.52 9.52 0.04
C GLY A 211 10.78 10.66 -0.68
N HIS A 212 9.53 10.93 -0.28
CA HIS A 212 8.75 12.05 -0.84
C HIS A 212 9.38 13.41 -0.53
N ARG A 213 9.74 13.65 0.74
CA ARG A 213 10.41 14.90 1.15
C ARG A 213 11.77 15.10 0.45
N LEU A 214 12.52 14.03 0.22
CA LEU A 214 13.76 14.09 -0.57
C LEU A 214 13.47 14.44 -2.04
N ALA A 215 12.42 13.86 -2.62
CA ALA A 215 11.99 14.18 -3.98
C ALA A 215 11.55 15.64 -4.13
N GLU A 216 10.79 16.17 -3.17
CA GLU A 216 10.44 17.60 -3.12
C GLU A 216 11.68 18.50 -3.05
N ARG A 217 12.64 18.17 -2.17
CA ARG A 217 13.88 18.94 -1.99
C ARG A 217 14.81 18.88 -3.21
N SER A 218 14.87 17.75 -3.92
CA SER A 218 15.66 17.59 -5.13
C SER A 218 15.00 18.13 -6.40
N GLY A 219 13.67 18.25 -6.38
CA GLY A 219 12.86 18.56 -7.56
C GLY A 219 12.73 17.40 -8.56
N SER A 220 13.19 16.19 -8.20
CA SER A 220 13.19 15.00 -9.05
C SER A 220 12.82 13.75 -8.28
N TYR A 221 13.78 13.04 -7.68
CA TYR A 221 13.52 11.84 -6.92
C TYR A 221 14.25 11.80 -5.57
N GLY A 222 13.64 11.06 -4.63
CA GLY A 222 14.22 10.67 -3.36
C GLY A 222 14.43 9.17 -3.28
N LEU A 223 15.60 8.76 -2.82
CA LEU A 223 16.01 7.38 -2.63
C LEU A 223 16.20 7.07 -1.16
N VAL A 224 15.50 6.06 -0.67
CA VAL A 224 15.65 5.54 0.69
C VAL A 224 16.04 4.08 0.62
N TRP A 225 17.11 3.68 1.32
CA TRP A 225 17.47 2.27 1.42
C TRP A 225 17.52 1.80 2.87
N TYR A 226 17.25 0.51 3.07
CA TYR A 226 17.23 -0.13 4.39
C TYR A 226 17.48 -1.64 4.28
N PRO A 227 17.99 -2.28 5.36
CA PRO A 227 18.15 -3.72 5.40
C PRO A 227 16.81 -4.45 5.25
N ARG A 228 16.77 -5.52 4.49
CA ARG A 228 15.63 -6.43 4.37
C ARG A 228 16.10 -7.87 4.14
N GLY A 229 15.89 -8.74 5.14
CA GLY A 229 16.42 -10.10 5.11
C GLY A 229 17.95 -10.10 5.02
N ARG A 230 18.50 -10.81 4.02
CA ARG A 230 19.95 -10.84 3.76
C ARG A 230 20.46 -9.69 2.88
N GLY A 231 19.56 -8.89 2.33
CA GLY A 231 19.88 -7.81 1.39
C GLY A 231 19.37 -6.45 1.85
N TYR A 232 19.23 -5.56 0.86
CA TYR A 232 18.75 -4.20 1.04
C TYR A 232 17.57 -3.91 0.11
N ARG A 233 16.55 -3.25 0.64
CA ARG A 233 15.48 -2.68 -0.19
C ARG A 233 15.83 -1.23 -0.50
N VAL A 234 15.68 -0.85 -1.76
CA VAL A 234 15.70 0.53 -2.23
C VAL A 234 14.27 0.94 -2.56
N SER A 235 13.85 2.05 -1.98
CA SER A 235 12.55 2.68 -2.21
C SER A 235 12.76 4.02 -2.87
N LEU A 236 12.06 4.26 -3.97
CA LEU A 236 12.12 5.48 -4.75
C LEU A 236 10.79 6.22 -4.66
N ARG A 237 10.87 7.53 -4.55
CA ARG A 237 9.74 8.45 -4.69
C ARG A 237 10.14 9.56 -5.65
N SER A 238 9.17 10.08 -6.39
CA SER A 238 9.38 11.24 -7.28
C SER A 238 8.26 12.26 -7.18
N VAL A 239 8.57 13.46 -7.61
CA VAL A 239 7.61 14.55 -7.82
C VAL A 239 7.70 15.03 -9.26
N GLY A 240 6.64 15.69 -9.73
CA GLY A 240 6.61 16.21 -11.10
C GLY A 240 6.63 15.12 -12.18
N GLY A 241 7.48 15.31 -13.18
CA GLY A 241 7.53 14.46 -14.38
C GLY A 241 8.44 13.22 -14.31
N TYR A 242 9.26 13.07 -13.27
CA TYR A 242 10.23 11.98 -13.19
C TYR A 242 9.57 10.62 -12.90
N ASP A 243 9.93 9.61 -13.70
CA ASP A 243 9.38 8.26 -13.60
C ASP A 243 10.35 7.31 -12.87
N VAL A 244 10.11 7.10 -11.56
CA VAL A 244 10.95 6.18 -10.76
C VAL A 244 10.61 4.71 -10.98
N GLU A 245 9.51 4.39 -11.61
CA GLU A 245 9.18 3.01 -11.95
C GLU A 245 10.10 2.50 -13.06
N ARG A 246 10.37 3.32 -14.08
CA ARG A 246 11.35 3.00 -15.13
C ARG A 246 12.72 2.73 -14.53
N LEU A 247 13.15 3.56 -13.58
CA LEU A 247 14.43 3.37 -12.89
C LEU A 247 14.44 2.06 -12.07
N ALA A 248 13.35 1.76 -11.34
CA ALA A 248 13.26 0.54 -10.55
C ALA A 248 13.30 -0.73 -11.42
N ARG A 249 12.65 -0.71 -12.58
CA ARG A 249 12.68 -1.83 -13.55
C ARG A 249 14.09 -2.14 -14.05
N HIS A 250 14.94 -1.13 -14.25
CA HIS A 250 16.32 -1.33 -14.64
C HIS A 250 17.10 -2.21 -13.64
N PHE A 251 16.71 -2.16 -12.37
CA PHE A 251 17.29 -2.98 -11.29
C PHE A 251 16.44 -4.21 -10.92
N GLY A 252 15.53 -4.65 -11.78
CA GLY A 252 14.68 -5.83 -11.54
C GLY A 252 13.57 -5.59 -10.52
N GLY A 253 13.20 -4.33 -10.29
CA GLY A 253 12.09 -3.93 -9.42
C GLY A 253 10.86 -3.47 -10.19
N GLY A 254 10.02 -2.67 -9.54
CA GLY A 254 8.81 -2.12 -10.12
C GLY A 254 8.04 -1.25 -9.14
N GLY A 255 6.82 -0.87 -9.51
CA GLY A 255 5.92 -0.04 -8.71
C GLY A 255 5.05 0.87 -9.56
N HIS A 256 4.83 2.07 -9.08
CA HIS A 256 4.13 3.15 -9.77
C HIS A 256 5.12 4.22 -10.24
N ARG A 257 4.69 5.07 -11.17
CA ARG A 257 5.47 6.19 -11.70
C ARG A 257 6.17 7.00 -10.60
N ASN A 258 5.47 7.32 -9.52
CA ASN A 258 5.98 8.17 -8.43
C ASN A 258 6.37 7.39 -7.17
N ALA A 259 6.22 6.07 -7.14
CA ALA A 259 6.51 5.22 -5.99
C ALA A 259 6.92 3.82 -6.42
N ALA A 260 8.21 3.56 -6.49
CA ALA A 260 8.75 2.28 -6.95
C ALA A 260 9.87 1.79 -6.04
N GLY A 261 10.41 0.63 -6.32
CA GLY A 261 11.58 0.14 -5.60
C GLY A 261 12.05 -1.22 -6.07
N PHE A 262 13.26 -1.57 -5.63
CA PHE A 262 13.96 -2.81 -5.99
C PHE A 262 14.78 -3.35 -4.81
N THR A 263 15.34 -4.53 -4.95
CA THR A 263 16.14 -5.16 -3.91
C THR A 263 17.58 -5.34 -4.40
N LEU A 264 18.54 -5.08 -3.53
CA LEU A 264 19.95 -5.34 -3.75
C LEU A 264 20.42 -6.47 -2.83
N PRO A 265 21.33 -7.35 -3.28
CA PRO A 265 21.74 -8.52 -2.51
C PRO A 265 22.52 -8.18 -1.24
N ASP A 266 23.28 -7.08 -1.26
CA ASP A 266 24.16 -6.70 -0.15
C ASP A 266 24.45 -5.19 -0.09
N ARG A 267 25.18 -4.77 0.95
CA ARG A 267 25.56 -3.37 1.17
C ARG A 267 26.60 -2.87 0.14
N ARG A 268 27.40 -3.75 -0.44
CA ARG A 268 28.38 -3.37 -1.47
C ARG A 268 27.65 -2.86 -2.70
N MET A 269 26.59 -3.56 -3.13
CA MET A 269 25.78 -3.11 -4.25
C MET A 269 25.06 -1.78 -3.98
N VAL A 270 24.68 -1.50 -2.72
CA VAL A 270 24.17 -0.17 -2.36
C VAL A 270 25.24 0.89 -2.56
N ARG A 271 26.49 0.66 -2.12
CA ARG A 271 27.59 1.61 -2.32
C ARG A 271 27.88 1.87 -3.81
N VAL A 272 27.89 0.81 -4.61
CA VAL A 272 28.08 0.94 -6.07
C VAL A 272 26.95 1.77 -6.68
N LEU A 273 25.70 1.52 -6.30
CA LEU A 273 24.54 2.30 -6.76
C LEU A 273 24.68 3.78 -6.41
N LEU A 274 25.19 4.09 -5.22
CA LEU A 274 25.32 5.46 -4.72
C LEU A 274 26.63 6.15 -5.12
N GLY A 275 27.50 5.49 -5.89
CA GLY A 275 28.81 6.01 -6.30
C GLY A 275 29.80 6.16 -5.13
N ARG A 276 29.72 5.29 -4.11
CA ARG A 276 30.52 5.36 -2.87
C ARG A 276 31.22 4.06 -2.55
#